data_2b316d6c35b6535051707f639887dedc
#
_entry.id   2b316d6c35b6535051707f639887dedc
#
_cell.length_a   1.000
_cell.length_b   1.000
_cell.length_c   1.000
_cell.angle_alpha   90.00
_cell.angle_beta   90.00
_cell.angle_gamma   90.00
#
_symmetry.space_group_name_H-M   'P 1'
#
loop_
_entity.id
_entity.type
_entity.pdbx_description
1 polymer ?
#
loop_
_entity_poly.entity_id
_entity_poly.type
_entity_poly.pdbx_seq_one_letter_code
_entity_poly.pdbx_strand_id
1 'polypeptide(L)'
;MCDFYARFEEYCKTPGVDSGKARSYANAIEYLCDYLEICEINAQGIAQIKSLENDICDKDSELYQDLLHFLTVRGQKSYLAKGYIKAALKYFFEFVK
;
A
#
# COMPACT_ATOMS: atom_id res chain seq x y z
N MET A 1 3.55 9.76 -15.79
CA MET A 1 3.93 8.62 -14.96
C MET A 1 4.49 9.08 -13.64
N CYS A 2 4.13 8.42 -12.57
CA CYS A 2 4.53 8.84 -11.23
C CYS A 2 5.83 8.18 -10.80
N ASP A 3 6.84 8.97 -10.44
CA ASP A 3 8.11 8.45 -9.93
C ASP A 3 8.03 8.02 -8.47
N PHE A 4 6.90 8.28 -7.82
CA PHE A 4 6.76 8.01 -6.40
C PHE A 4 7.04 6.54 -6.07
N TYR A 5 6.44 5.62 -6.83
CA TYR A 5 6.58 4.20 -6.52
C TYR A 5 8.00 3.70 -6.69
N ALA A 6 8.71 4.22 -7.69
CA ALA A 6 10.11 3.87 -7.89
C ALA A 6 10.98 4.38 -6.73
N ARG A 7 10.74 5.61 -6.28
CA ARG A 7 11.48 6.18 -5.15
C ARG A 7 11.15 5.45 -3.85
N PHE A 8 9.89 5.08 -3.66
CA PHE A 8 9.47 4.32 -2.49
C PHE A 8 10.12 2.94 -2.48
N GLU A 9 10.18 2.28 -3.62
CA GLU A 9 10.84 0.97 -3.75
C GLU A 9 12.30 1.08 -3.32
N GLU A 10 13.01 2.09 -3.79
CA GLU A 10 14.42 2.32 -3.42
C GLU A 10 14.54 2.60 -1.93
N TYR A 11 13.63 3.38 -1.36
CA TYR A 11 13.63 3.65 0.07
C TYR A 11 13.49 2.35 0.87
N CYS A 12 12.61 1.45 0.44
CA CYS A 12 12.39 0.19 1.15
C CYS A 12 13.63 -0.69 1.20
N LYS A 13 14.55 -0.53 0.24
CA LYS A 13 15.79 -1.31 0.21
C LYS A 13 16.80 -0.83 1.26
N THR A 14 16.71 0.42 1.69
CA THR A 14 17.72 0.99 2.61
C THR A 14 17.75 0.31 3.98
N PRO A 15 16.61 -0.06 4.61
CA PRO A 15 16.67 -0.78 5.89
C PRO A 15 16.94 -2.28 5.74
N GLY A 16 17.41 -2.72 4.58
CA GLY A 16 17.79 -4.12 4.38
C GLY A 16 16.71 -5.04 3.86
N VAL A 17 15.60 -4.48 3.39
CA VAL A 17 14.55 -5.26 2.74
C VAL A 17 15.07 -5.72 1.38
N ASP A 18 14.90 -7.00 1.04
CA ASP A 18 15.38 -7.49 -0.24
C ASP A 18 14.59 -6.85 -1.39
N SER A 19 15.19 -6.84 -2.60
CA SER A 19 14.60 -6.13 -3.73
C SER A 19 13.25 -6.68 -4.17
N GLY A 20 13.01 -7.98 -4.01
CA GLY A 20 11.71 -8.58 -4.32
C GLY A 20 10.62 -8.07 -3.39
N LYS A 21 10.89 -8.00 -2.09
CA LYS A 21 9.93 -7.47 -1.12
C LYS A 21 9.72 -5.97 -1.29
N ALA A 22 10.80 -5.22 -1.56
CA ALA A 22 10.68 -3.79 -1.79
C ALA A 22 9.75 -3.50 -2.98
N ARG A 23 9.87 -4.26 -4.04
CA ARG A 23 8.99 -4.13 -5.20
C ARG A 23 7.55 -4.49 -4.84
N SER A 24 7.35 -5.54 -4.05
CA SER A 24 6.02 -5.93 -3.60
C SER A 24 5.38 -4.85 -2.74
N TYR A 25 6.17 -4.19 -1.88
CA TYR A 25 5.65 -3.10 -1.06
C TYR A 25 5.23 -1.91 -1.91
N ALA A 26 6.02 -1.56 -2.93
CA ALA A 26 5.66 -0.48 -3.85
C ALA A 26 4.37 -0.83 -4.60
N ASN A 27 4.27 -2.06 -5.09
CA ASN A 27 3.06 -2.53 -5.77
C ASN A 27 1.86 -2.51 -4.83
N ALA A 28 2.04 -2.87 -3.56
CA ALA A 28 0.96 -2.88 -2.58
C ALA A 28 0.36 -1.48 -2.40
N ILE A 29 1.21 -0.47 -2.30
CA ILE A 29 0.75 0.92 -2.18
C ILE A 29 0.05 1.36 -3.47
N GLU A 30 0.56 0.95 -4.62
CA GLU A 30 -0.06 1.27 -5.91
C GLU A 30 -1.47 0.68 -6.01
N TYR A 31 -1.65 -0.58 -5.63
CA TYR A 31 -2.97 -1.21 -5.63
C TYR A 31 -3.92 -0.53 -4.65
N LEU A 32 -3.42 -0.15 -3.49
CA LEU A 32 -4.24 0.56 -2.50
C LEU A 32 -4.69 1.92 -3.05
N CYS A 33 -3.79 2.65 -3.70
CA CYS A 33 -4.13 3.93 -4.32
C CYS A 33 -5.13 3.75 -5.44
N ASP A 34 -5.02 2.68 -6.23
CA ASP A 34 -6.00 2.37 -7.27
C ASP A 34 -7.37 2.15 -6.66
N TYR A 35 -7.43 1.39 -5.57
CA TYR A 35 -8.69 1.12 -4.89
C TYR A 35 -9.32 2.41 -4.34
N LEU A 36 -8.50 3.29 -3.76
CA LEU A 36 -8.97 4.54 -3.16
C LEU A 36 -9.13 5.66 -4.19
N GLU A 37 -8.79 5.39 -5.46
CA GLU A 37 -8.84 6.36 -6.55
C GLU A 37 -7.96 7.57 -6.30
N ILE A 38 -6.79 7.34 -5.69
CA ILE A 38 -5.79 8.37 -5.44
C ILE A 38 -4.84 8.40 -6.63
N CYS A 39 -4.91 9.47 -7.44
CA CYS A 39 -4.09 9.60 -8.64
C CYS A 39 -2.72 10.19 -8.34
N GLU A 40 -2.61 10.98 -7.28
CA GLU A 40 -1.38 11.66 -6.88
C GLU A 40 -1.11 11.46 -5.41
N ILE A 41 0.15 11.14 -5.08
CA ILE A 41 0.56 11.02 -3.68
C ILE A 41 0.96 12.43 -3.20
N ASN A 42 -0.01 13.14 -2.69
CA ASN A 42 0.18 14.47 -2.10
C ASN A 42 -0.28 14.44 -0.64
N ALA A 43 -0.19 15.58 0.05
CA ALA A 43 -0.56 15.66 1.47
C ALA A 43 -1.99 15.17 1.73
N GLN A 44 -2.90 15.49 0.83
CA GLN A 44 -4.30 15.09 0.95
C GLN A 44 -4.48 13.58 0.80
N GLY A 45 -3.83 12.98 -0.20
CA GLY A 45 -3.88 11.53 -0.40
C GLY A 45 -3.25 10.78 0.75
N ILE A 46 -2.11 11.27 1.25
CA ILE A 46 -1.42 10.67 2.40
C ILE A 46 -2.33 10.71 3.64
N ALA A 47 -2.99 11.85 3.89
CA ALA A 47 -3.90 11.99 5.02
C ALA A 47 -5.09 11.04 4.88
N GLN A 48 -5.60 10.84 3.68
CA GLN A 48 -6.69 9.91 3.43
C GLN A 48 -6.28 8.48 3.77
N ILE A 49 -5.11 8.05 3.30
CA ILE A 49 -4.58 6.71 3.59
C ILE A 49 -4.39 6.55 5.10
N LYS A 50 -3.83 7.57 5.75
CA LYS A 50 -3.58 7.52 7.20
C LYS A 50 -4.89 7.37 7.97
N SER A 51 -5.94 8.07 7.57
CA SER A 51 -7.23 8.00 8.24
C SER A 51 -7.89 6.62 8.11
N LEU A 52 -7.54 5.87 7.08
CA LEU A 52 -8.11 4.55 6.81
C LEU A 52 -7.21 3.40 7.27
N GLU A 53 -6.06 3.71 7.84
CA GLU A 53 -5.05 2.69 8.19
C GLU A 53 -5.63 1.58 9.06
N ASN A 54 -6.38 1.93 10.10
CA ASN A 54 -6.96 0.94 11.01
C ASN A 54 -7.93 0.01 10.29
N ASP A 55 -8.78 0.56 9.43
CA ASP A 55 -9.75 -0.23 8.69
C ASP A 55 -9.08 -1.14 7.67
N ILE A 56 -8.02 -0.63 7.03
CA ILE A 56 -7.26 -1.43 6.06
C ILE A 56 -6.62 -2.65 6.73
N CYS A 57 -6.22 -2.51 7.99
CA CYS A 57 -5.55 -3.58 8.73
C CYS A 57 -6.51 -4.45 9.54
N ASP A 58 -7.79 -4.11 9.58
CA ASP A 58 -8.80 -4.82 10.38
C ASP A 58 -9.61 -5.77 9.50
N LYS A 59 -9.39 -7.06 9.68
CA LYS A 59 -10.07 -8.10 8.89
C LYS A 59 -11.58 -8.06 9.00
N ASP A 60 -12.11 -7.48 10.07
CA ASP A 60 -13.54 -7.41 10.31
C ASP A 60 -14.19 -6.15 9.73
N SER A 61 -13.38 -5.22 9.20
CA SER A 61 -13.94 -3.98 8.66
C SER A 61 -14.53 -4.21 7.27
N GLU A 62 -15.54 -3.41 6.92
CA GLU A 62 -16.12 -3.45 5.59
C GLU A 62 -15.09 -3.06 4.52
N LEU A 63 -14.26 -2.08 4.84
CA LEU A 63 -13.22 -1.62 3.91
C LEU A 63 -12.24 -2.74 3.59
N TYR A 64 -11.83 -3.51 4.58
CA TYR A 64 -10.93 -4.65 4.37
C TYR A 64 -11.58 -5.66 3.41
N GLN A 65 -12.83 -6.01 3.65
CA GLN A 65 -13.51 -6.99 2.81
C GLN A 65 -13.69 -6.48 1.38
N ASP A 66 -14.00 -5.21 1.22
CA ASP A 66 -14.15 -4.59 -0.09
C ASP A 66 -12.82 -4.53 -0.83
N LEU A 67 -11.75 -4.16 -0.13
CA LEU A 67 -10.40 -4.14 -0.69
C LEU A 67 -9.97 -5.55 -1.09
N LEU A 68 -10.28 -6.55 -0.25
CA LEU A 68 -9.96 -7.94 -0.54
C LEU A 68 -10.65 -8.39 -1.84
N HIS A 69 -11.93 -8.02 -2.01
CA HIS A 69 -12.66 -8.34 -3.22
C HIS A 69 -12.02 -7.65 -4.44
N PHE A 70 -11.68 -6.37 -4.31
CA PHE A 70 -11.02 -5.61 -5.37
C PHE A 70 -9.73 -6.30 -5.83
N LEU A 71 -8.92 -6.75 -4.89
CA LEU A 71 -7.66 -7.43 -5.18
C LEU A 71 -7.88 -8.83 -5.74
N THR A 72 -8.89 -9.54 -5.25
CA THR A 72 -9.20 -10.89 -5.72
C THR A 72 -9.58 -10.89 -7.19
N VAL A 73 -10.40 -9.92 -7.61
CA VAL A 73 -10.80 -9.78 -9.02
C VAL A 73 -9.57 -9.57 -9.91
N ARG A 74 -8.53 -8.94 -9.39
CA ARG A 74 -7.30 -8.67 -10.13
C ARG A 74 -6.25 -9.77 -9.98
N GLY A 75 -6.55 -10.84 -9.25
CA GLY A 75 -5.60 -11.92 -9.00
C GLY A 75 -4.49 -11.54 -8.02
N GLN A 76 -4.73 -10.54 -7.17
CA GLN A 76 -3.70 -10.00 -6.27
C GLN A 76 -4.12 -10.05 -4.79
N LYS A 77 -5.00 -10.97 -4.43
CA LYS A 77 -5.48 -11.06 -3.05
C LYS A 77 -4.37 -11.32 -2.03
N SER A 78 -3.26 -11.90 -2.47
CA SER A 78 -2.14 -12.22 -1.56
C SER A 78 -1.51 -10.95 -0.97
N TYR A 79 -1.62 -9.81 -1.64
CA TYR A 79 -1.10 -8.56 -1.10
C TYR A 79 -1.77 -8.19 0.22
N LEU A 80 -3.03 -8.54 0.38
CA LEU A 80 -3.74 -8.29 1.64
C LEU A 80 -3.66 -9.49 2.58
N ALA A 81 -3.88 -10.70 2.05
CA ALA A 81 -3.92 -11.92 2.86
C ALA A 81 -2.57 -12.23 3.52
N LYS A 82 -1.46 -11.94 2.85
CA LYS A 82 -0.12 -12.19 3.38
C LYS A 82 0.48 -10.98 4.11
N GLY A 83 -0.29 -9.91 4.26
CA GLY A 83 0.12 -8.76 5.03
C GLY A 83 1.08 -7.80 4.33
N TYR A 84 1.23 -7.88 3.01
CA TYR A 84 2.12 -6.97 2.28
C TYR A 84 1.66 -5.53 2.38
N ILE A 85 0.34 -5.28 2.27
CA ILE A 85 -0.18 -3.92 2.37
C ILE A 85 0.09 -3.35 3.77
N LYS A 86 -0.15 -4.14 4.81
CA LYS A 86 0.10 -3.71 6.19
C LYS A 86 1.57 -3.36 6.39
N ALA A 87 2.47 -4.21 5.92
CA ALA A 87 3.92 -3.96 6.02
C ALA A 87 4.32 -2.75 5.19
N ALA A 88 3.78 -2.63 3.99
CA ALA A 88 4.09 -1.51 3.10
C ALA A 88 3.66 -0.19 3.70
N LEU A 89 2.53 -0.14 4.39
CA LEU A 89 2.05 1.09 5.03
C LEU A 89 3.03 1.59 6.08
N LYS A 90 3.67 0.70 6.82
CA LYS A 90 4.67 1.09 7.80
C LYS A 90 5.81 1.87 7.15
N TYR A 91 6.36 1.33 6.06
CA TYR A 91 7.44 2.00 5.33
C TYR A 91 6.95 3.24 4.61
N PHE A 92 5.72 3.19 4.09
CA PHE A 92 5.13 4.31 3.38
C PHE A 92 5.02 5.55 4.28
N PHE A 93 4.49 5.39 5.48
CA PHE A 93 4.34 6.52 6.40
C PHE A 93 5.67 7.08 6.87
N GLU A 94 6.70 6.25 6.96
CA GLU A 94 8.04 6.73 7.25
C GLU A 94 8.64 7.50 6.08
N PHE A 95 8.39 7.03 4.87
CA PHE A 95 8.93 7.64 3.65
C PHE A 95 8.33 9.02 3.38
N VAL A 96 7.04 9.18 3.61
CA VAL A 96 6.33 10.45 3.31
C VAL A 96 6.34 11.45 4.48
N LYS A 97 7.01 11.12 5.53
CA LYS A 97 7.09 11.94 6.74
C LYS A 97 7.72 13.30 6.49
#